data_69bbcf751a9336f5927d89795a8a4a05
#
_entry.id   69bbcf751a9336f5927d89795a8a4a05
#
_cell.length_a   1.000
_cell.length_b   1.000
_cell.length_c   1.000
_cell.angle_alpha   90.00
_cell.angle_beta   90.00
_cell.angle_gamma   90.00
#
_symmetry.space_group_name_H-M   'P 1'
#
loop_
_entity.id
_entity.type
_entity.pdbx_description
1 polymer ?
#
loop_
_entity_poly.entity_id
_entity_poly.type
_entity_poly.pdbx_seq_one_letter_code
_entity_poly.pdbx_strand_id
1 'polypeptide(L)'
;MFIGHYAVALAVKRVAPRTSLGTLFAAASLADLLWPVFLLFGWEQAHVVPGPNPFLTLWLDSIPISHSLITLIGWGALFAYLYRVRTGDGRAALVVALLVVSHWLLDFVTHRPDMPLYPGGTPLGLGLWNSVAGTVAVEGVMFVAGVWLYPRPLGRVTGPGLTASGRSSRCWCCRTSARSSVPHRRRASRSRSAGSFSAGCSWRGRGGGIRTGRLSSRRVSPGRRPGVSRPTRAPLG
;
A
#
# COMPACT_ATOMS: atom_id res chain seq x y z
N MET A 1 -0.94 -11.50 -12.40
CA MET A 1 0.16 -12.29 -11.75
C MET A 1 0.04 -12.14 -10.24
N PHE A 2 0.25 -13.20 -9.43
CA PHE A 2 0.07 -13.06 -7.97
C PHE A 2 1.30 -12.52 -7.26
N ILE A 3 2.31 -13.37 -7.05
CA ILE A 3 3.52 -12.98 -6.30
C ILE A 3 4.55 -12.24 -7.14
N GLY A 4 4.43 -12.30 -8.47
CA GLY A 4 5.32 -11.62 -9.39
C GLY A 4 5.34 -10.09 -9.21
N HIS A 5 4.19 -9.45 -8.92
CA HIS A 5 4.13 -8.01 -8.64
C HIS A 5 4.97 -7.63 -7.42
N TYR A 6 4.91 -8.44 -6.35
CA TYR A 6 5.73 -8.21 -5.16
C TYR A 6 7.21 -8.48 -5.41
N ALA A 7 7.53 -9.45 -6.27
CA ALA A 7 8.90 -9.74 -6.67
C ALA A 7 9.56 -8.53 -7.34
N VAL A 8 8.86 -7.88 -8.27
CA VAL A 8 9.35 -6.67 -8.94
C VAL A 8 9.49 -5.52 -7.94
N ALA A 9 8.51 -5.33 -7.04
CA ALA A 9 8.59 -4.31 -6.00
C ALA A 9 9.79 -4.49 -5.05
N LEU A 10 10.11 -5.76 -4.69
CA LEU A 10 11.31 -6.09 -3.91
C LEU A 10 12.59 -5.72 -4.66
N ALA A 11 12.69 -6.10 -5.93
CA ALA A 11 13.85 -5.81 -6.76
C ALA A 11 14.05 -4.29 -6.95
N VAL A 12 12.95 -3.55 -7.17
CA VAL A 12 12.93 -2.10 -7.36
C VAL A 12 13.41 -1.35 -6.12
N LYS A 13 13.32 -1.92 -4.94
CA LYS A 13 13.87 -1.32 -3.70
C LYS A 13 15.36 -1.01 -3.81
N ARG A 14 16.09 -1.73 -4.65
CA ARG A 14 17.52 -1.46 -4.93
C ARG A 14 17.74 -0.14 -5.67
N VAL A 15 16.81 0.22 -6.55
CA VAL A 15 16.88 1.45 -7.39
C VAL A 15 16.28 2.66 -6.67
N ALA A 16 15.26 2.42 -5.80
CA ALA A 16 14.60 3.44 -5.00
C ALA A 16 14.74 3.17 -3.49
N PRO A 17 15.98 3.22 -2.93
CA PRO A 17 16.25 2.77 -1.56
C PRO A 17 15.56 3.61 -0.48
N ARG A 18 15.24 4.87 -0.78
CA ARG A 18 14.55 5.79 0.15
C ARG A 18 13.03 5.62 0.14
N THR A 19 12.46 5.02 -0.91
CA THR A 19 11.01 4.76 -1.00
C THR A 19 10.65 3.64 -0.03
N SER A 20 9.56 3.80 0.72
CA SER A 20 9.09 2.75 1.64
C SER A 20 8.67 1.50 0.85
N LEU A 21 8.86 0.32 1.44
CA LEU A 21 8.44 -0.93 0.81
C LEU A 21 6.91 -0.96 0.61
N GLY A 22 6.15 -0.41 1.57
CA GLY A 22 4.69 -0.27 1.43
C GLY A 22 4.28 0.56 0.22
N THR A 23 4.99 1.66 -0.08
CA THR A 23 4.75 2.47 -1.29
C THR A 23 5.04 1.66 -2.56
N LEU A 24 6.13 0.90 -2.58
CA LEU A 24 6.48 0.05 -3.74
C LEU A 24 5.45 -1.07 -3.94
N PHE A 25 5.01 -1.72 -2.88
CA PHE A 25 3.94 -2.73 -2.97
C PHE A 25 2.63 -2.12 -3.43
N ALA A 26 2.23 -0.98 -2.87
CA ALA A 26 1.02 -0.27 -3.30
C ALA A 26 1.09 0.14 -4.78
N ALA A 27 2.26 0.56 -5.28
CA ALA A 27 2.44 0.89 -6.68
C ALA A 27 2.37 -0.35 -7.59
N ALA A 28 3.04 -1.45 -7.20
CA ALA A 28 3.02 -2.70 -7.95
C ALA A 28 1.64 -3.34 -8.04
N SER A 29 0.80 -3.17 -7.02
CA SER A 29 -0.54 -3.75 -6.95
C SER A 29 -1.65 -2.70 -7.08
N LEU A 30 -1.36 -1.53 -7.65
CA LEU A 30 -2.35 -0.44 -7.70
C LEU A 30 -3.60 -0.83 -8.49
N ALA A 31 -3.46 -1.54 -9.59
CA ALA A 31 -4.59 -2.05 -10.38
C ALA A 31 -5.50 -2.94 -9.53
N ASP A 32 -4.90 -3.91 -8.82
CA ASP A 32 -5.62 -4.84 -7.94
C ASP A 32 -6.28 -4.14 -6.74
N LEU A 33 -5.72 -3.03 -6.29
CA LEU A 33 -6.30 -2.22 -5.21
C LEU A 33 -7.50 -1.39 -5.71
N LEU A 34 -7.45 -0.92 -6.95
CA LEU A 34 -8.53 -0.14 -7.57
C LEU A 34 -9.66 -1.03 -8.08
N TRP A 35 -9.33 -2.20 -8.62
CA TRP A 35 -10.28 -3.11 -9.24
C TRP A 35 -11.50 -3.49 -8.36
N PRO A 36 -11.34 -3.91 -7.09
CA PRO A 36 -12.50 -4.21 -6.24
C PRO A 36 -13.41 -3.01 -6.01
N VAL A 37 -12.84 -1.80 -5.98
CA VAL A 37 -13.60 -0.56 -5.83
C VAL A 37 -14.46 -0.33 -7.07
N PHE A 38 -13.90 -0.52 -8.27
CA PHE A 38 -14.64 -0.34 -9.53
C PHE A 38 -15.70 -1.43 -9.74
N LEU A 39 -15.46 -2.65 -9.27
CA LEU A 39 -16.49 -3.70 -9.23
C LEU A 39 -17.67 -3.31 -8.32
N LEU A 40 -17.40 -2.77 -7.13
CA LEU A 40 -18.44 -2.31 -6.21
C LEU A 40 -19.31 -1.19 -6.79
N PHE A 41 -18.73 -0.32 -7.61
CA PHE A 41 -19.47 0.72 -8.30
C PHE A 41 -20.14 0.25 -9.60
N GLY A 42 -19.92 -1.01 -10.00
CA GLY A 42 -20.45 -1.55 -11.26
C GLY A 42 -19.76 -0.98 -12.52
N TRP A 43 -18.62 -0.33 -12.38
CA TRP A 43 -17.85 0.23 -13.50
C TRP A 43 -17.01 -0.83 -14.21
N GLU A 44 -16.69 -1.92 -13.52
CA GLU A 44 -16.01 -3.09 -14.05
C GLU A 44 -16.80 -4.36 -13.71
N GLN A 45 -16.54 -5.42 -14.45
CA GLN A 45 -17.32 -6.67 -14.33
C GLN A 45 -16.39 -7.87 -14.34
N ALA A 46 -16.67 -8.80 -13.44
CA ALA A 46 -16.01 -10.08 -13.37
C ALA A 46 -16.97 -11.13 -12.76
N HIS A 47 -16.75 -12.39 -13.09
CA HIS A 47 -17.49 -13.48 -12.47
C HIS A 47 -16.59 -14.69 -12.18
N VAL A 48 -17.04 -15.56 -11.28
CA VAL A 48 -16.31 -16.76 -10.89
C VAL A 48 -16.89 -17.96 -11.58
N VAL A 49 -16.05 -18.72 -12.28
CA VAL A 49 -16.40 -20.00 -12.91
C VAL A 49 -15.52 -21.09 -12.28
N PRO A 50 -16.09 -21.98 -11.45
CA PRO A 50 -15.33 -23.07 -10.89
C PRO A 50 -14.73 -23.98 -11.97
N GLY A 51 -13.48 -24.36 -11.80
CA GLY A 51 -12.75 -25.19 -12.76
C GLY A 51 -11.60 -25.95 -12.10
N PRO A 52 -10.99 -26.90 -12.83
CA PRO A 52 -9.89 -27.72 -12.30
C PRO A 52 -8.59 -26.94 -12.08
N ASN A 53 -8.43 -25.80 -12.77
CA ASN A 53 -7.26 -24.94 -12.63
C ASN A 53 -7.60 -23.73 -11.75
N PRO A 54 -6.99 -23.61 -10.55
CA PRO A 54 -7.31 -22.55 -9.60
C PRO A 54 -7.00 -21.14 -10.11
N PHE A 55 -6.08 -21.00 -11.07
CA PHE A 55 -5.73 -19.70 -11.66
C PHE A 55 -6.75 -19.20 -12.70
N LEU A 56 -7.63 -20.08 -13.18
CA LEU A 56 -8.61 -19.77 -14.22
C LEU A 56 -10.05 -19.66 -13.73
N THR A 57 -10.26 -19.66 -12.43
CA THR A 57 -11.60 -19.56 -11.83
C THR A 57 -12.22 -18.17 -11.93
N LEU A 58 -11.39 -17.13 -12.02
CA LEU A 58 -11.84 -15.75 -12.16
C LEU A 58 -11.86 -15.34 -13.64
N TRP A 59 -13.00 -14.84 -14.08
CA TRP A 59 -13.21 -14.29 -15.41
C TRP A 59 -13.39 -12.78 -15.34
N LEU A 60 -12.55 -12.06 -16.07
CA LEU A 60 -12.56 -10.61 -16.15
C LEU A 60 -13.32 -10.21 -17.42
N ASP A 61 -14.61 -9.88 -17.26
CA ASP A 61 -15.48 -9.59 -18.41
C ASP A 61 -15.21 -8.21 -18.99
N SER A 62 -14.98 -7.23 -18.12
CA SER A 62 -14.69 -5.85 -18.50
C SER A 62 -13.91 -5.15 -17.40
N ILE A 63 -12.65 -4.82 -17.67
CA ILE A 63 -11.74 -4.17 -16.71
C ILE A 63 -11.02 -2.96 -17.35
N PRO A 64 -11.78 -2.00 -17.93
CA PRO A 64 -11.21 -0.94 -18.74
C PRO A 64 -10.47 0.15 -17.96
N ILE A 65 -10.79 0.33 -16.66
CA ILE A 65 -10.30 1.45 -15.84
C ILE A 65 -9.11 1.04 -14.99
N SER A 66 -9.17 -0.15 -14.39
CA SER A 66 -8.10 -0.64 -13.52
C SER A 66 -6.95 -1.27 -14.29
N HIS A 67 -7.24 -2.05 -15.34
CA HIS A 67 -6.26 -2.94 -15.98
C HIS A 67 -5.98 -2.63 -17.46
N SER A 68 -6.48 -1.53 -18.07
CA SER A 68 -5.98 -1.18 -19.38
C SER A 68 -4.62 -0.47 -19.30
N LEU A 69 -3.75 -0.72 -20.28
CA LEU A 69 -2.39 -0.14 -20.28
C LEU A 69 -2.44 1.40 -20.22
N ILE A 70 -3.32 2.01 -21.02
CA ILE A 70 -3.46 3.48 -21.08
C ILE A 70 -3.91 4.06 -19.74
N THR A 71 -4.87 3.42 -19.07
CA THR A 71 -5.35 3.90 -17.76
C THR A 71 -4.30 3.68 -16.68
N LEU A 72 -3.54 2.56 -16.74
CA LEU A 72 -2.42 2.33 -15.83
C LEU A 72 -1.27 3.33 -16.01
N ILE A 73 -1.02 3.81 -17.23
CA ILE A 73 -0.11 4.95 -17.45
C ILE A 73 -0.65 6.19 -16.74
N GLY A 74 -1.96 6.48 -16.86
CA GLY A 74 -2.61 7.58 -16.16
C GLY A 74 -2.54 7.45 -14.62
N TRP A 75 -2.87 6.28 -14.08
CA TRP A 75 -2.76 5.99 -12.65
C TRP A 75 -1.32 6.08 -12.15
N GLY A 76 -0.37 5.57 -12.93
CA GLY A 76 1.06 5.66 -12.63
C GLY A 76 1.55 7.11 -12.60
N ALA A 77 1.13 7.93 -13.56
CA ALA A 77 1.45 9.35 -13.60
C ALA A 77 0.85 10.11 -12.41
N LEU A 78 -0.40 9.85 -12.05
CA LEU A 78 -1.05 10.43 -10.88
C LEU A 78 -0.33 10.02 -9.58
N PHE A 79 -0.03 8.74 -9.40
CA PHE A 79 0.66 8.25 -8.21
C PHE A 79 2.06 8.84 -8.09
N ALA A 80 2.80 8.91 -9.21
CA ALA A 80 4.12 9.54 -9.27
C ALA A 80 4.06 11.04 -8.97
N TYR A 81 3.06 11.76 -9.48
CA TYR A 81 2.85 13.17 -9.18
C TYR A 81 2.63 13.40 -7.68
N LEU A 82 1.70 12.65 -7.07
CA LEU A 82 1.42 12.74 -5.63
C LEU A 82 2.66 12.38 -4.79
N TYR A 83 3.38 11.34 -5.21
CA TYR A 83 4.62 10.95 -4.55
C TYR A 83 5.69 12.06 -4.63
N ARG A 84 5.88 12.66 -5.81
CA ARG A 84 6.83 13.76 -6.03
C ARG A 84 6.49 15.00 -5.21
N VAL A 85 5.22 15.39 -5.18
CA VAL A 85 4.75 16.53 -4.38
C VAL A 85 5.06 16.31 -2.89
N ARG A 86 4.90 15.08 -2.42
CA ARG A 86 5.12 14.72 -1.02
C ARG A 86 6.60 14.60 -0.63
N THR A 87 7.44 14.09 -1.53
CA THR A 87 8.83 13.71 -1.22
C THR A 87 9.87 14.60 -1.87
N GLY A 88 9.55 15.29 -2.95
CA GLY A 88 10.48 16.05 -3.78
C GLY A 88 11.39 15.18 -4.67
N ASP A 89 11.31 13.84 -4.58
CA ASP A 89 12.20 12.91 -5.30
C ASP A 89 11.61 12.52 -6.67
N GLY A 90 12.07 13.21 -7.71
CA GLY A 90 11.60 12.96 -9.08
C GLY A 90 12.06 11.63 -9.66
N ARG A 91 13.23 11.11 -9.25
CA ARG A 91 13.71 9.80 -9.72
C ARG A 91 12.88 8.68 -9.13
N ALA A 92 12.63 8.72 -7.83
CA ALA A 92 11.79 7.73 -7.18
C ALA A 92 10.33 7.81 -7.68
N ALA A 93 9.82 9.01 -8.00
CA ALA A 93 8.51 9.18 -8.61
C ALA A 93 8.39 8.47 -9.97
N LEU A 94 9.42 8.61 -10.83
CA LEU A 94 9.46 7.89 -12.12
C LEU A 94 9.49 6.37 -11.90
N VAL A 95 10.30 5.89 -10.95
CA VAL A 95 10.37 4.46 -10.62
C VAL A 95 9.00 3.95 -10.16
N VAL A 96 8.29 4.72 -9.33
CA VAL A 96 6.92 4.39 -8.88
C VAL A 96 5.95 4.33 -10.06
N ALA A 97 5.99 5.29 -11.00
CA ALA A 97 5.17 5.26 -12.20
C ALA A 97 5.41 4.00 -13.04
N LEU A 98 6.68 3.68 -13.31
CA LEU A 98 7.06 2.50 -14.07
C LEU A 98 6.63 1.20 -13.36
N LEU A 99 6.66 1.19 -12.04
CA LEU A 99 6.22 0.05 -11.25
C LEU A 99 4.70 -0.18 -11.38
N VAL A 100 3.90 0.89 -11.43
CA VAL A 100 2.46 0.79 -11.72
C VAL A 100 2.23 0.21 -13.11
N VAL A 101 2.94 0.71 -14.13
CA VAL A 101 2.80 0.22 -15.52
C VAL A 101 3.28 -1.22 -15.67
N SER A 102 4.29 -1.64 -14.89
CA SER A 102 4.79 -3.01 -14.91
C SER A 102 3.72 -4.04 -14.53
N HIS A 103 2.70 -3.65 -13.79
CA HIS A 103 1.55 -4.49 -13.46
C HIS A 103 0.92 -5.07 -14.74
N TRP A 104 0.58 -4.20 -15.70
CA TRP A 104 0.00 -4.64 -16.96
C TRP A 104 0.89 -5.62 -17.73
N LEU A 105 2.21 -5.37 -17.76
CA LEU A 105 3.14 -6.25 -18.47
C LEU A 105 3.19 -7.65 -17.85
N LEU A 106 3.16 -7.73 -16.54
CA LEU A 106 3.18 -9.00 -15.83
C LEU A 106 1.86 -9.76 -16.01
N ASP A 107 0.75 -9.05 -15.99
CA ASP A 107 -0.57 -9.65 -16.21
C ASP A 107 -0.79 -10.08 -17.65
N PHE A 108 -0.28 -9.32 -18.61
CA PHE A 108 -0.26 -9.73 -20.02
C PHE A 108 0.42 -11.10 -20.22
N VAL A 109 1.47 -11.41 -19.46
CA VAL A 109 2.14 -12.71 -19.52
C VAL A 109 1.29 -13.82 -18.91
N THR A 110 0.59 -13.54 -17.83
CA THR A 110 -0.11 -14.57 -17.05
C THR A 110 -1.55 -14.80 -17.47
N HIS A 111 -2.25 -13.73 -17.77
CA HIS A 111 -3.67 -13.78 -18.10
C HIS A 111 -3.91 -14.41 -19.49
N ARG A 112 -5.11 -15.02 -19.64
CA ARG A 112 -5.68 -15.27 -20.95
C ARG A 112 -5.88 -13.94 -21.69
N PRO A 113 -6.31 -13.91 -22.97
CA PRO A 113 -6.60 -12.66 -23.69
C PRO A 113 -7.79 -11.89 -23.07
N ASP A 114 -7.56 -11.26 -21.91
CA ASP A 114 -8.52 -10.43 -21.17
C ASP A 114 -7.93 -9.07 -20.74
N MET A 115 -6.65 -8.79 -21.10
CA MET A 115 -5.95 -7.55 -20.74
C MET A 115 -6.04 -6.51 -21.86
N PRO A 116 -6.85 -5.45 -21.73
CA PRO A 116 -7.01 -4.43 -22.80
C PRO A 116 -5.82 -3.46 -22.85
N LEU A 117 -5.45 -3.00 -24.05
CA LEU A 117 -4.51 -1.89 -24.21
C LEU A 117 -5.13 -0.55 -23.83
N TYR A 118 -6.39 -0.35 -24.20
CA TYR A 118 -7.18 0.84 -23.91
C TYR A 118 -8.65 0.43 -23.67
N PRO A 119 -9.46 1.25 -23.02
CA PRO A 119 -10.87 0.97 -22.80
C PRO A 119 -11.61 0.63 -24.10
N GLY A 120 -12.22 -0.55 -24.19
CA GLY A 120 -12.88 -1.05 -25.39
C GLY A 120 -11.96 -1.60 -26.48
N GLY A 121 -10.65 -1.68 -26.22
CA GLY A 121 -9.68 -2.28 -27.14
C GLY A 121 -9.70 -3.81 -27.14
N THR A 122 -9.08 -4.44 -28.16
CA THR A 122 -8.92 -5.88 -28.23
C THR A 122 -8.14 -6.37 -27.00
N PRO A 123 -8.65 -7.35 -26.26
CA PRO A 123 -7.96 -7.91 -25.11
C PRO A 123 -6.80 -8.78 -25.54
N LEU A 124 -5.70 -8.74 -24.80
CA LEU A 124 -4.44 -9.43 -25.05
C LEU A 124 -4.06 -10.27 -23.83
N GLY A 125 -3.22 -11.31 -24.05
CA GLY A 125 -2.69 -12.14 -22.96
C GLY A 125 -1.99 -13.37 -23.51
N LEU A 126 -0.92 -13.81 -22.84
CA LEU A 126 -0.14 -14.99 -23.23
C LEU A 126 -0.62 -16.28 -22.54
N GLY A 127 -1.44 -16.19 -21.50
CA GLY A 127 -2.11 -17.33 -20.89
C GLY A 127 -1.21 -18.25 -20.10
N LEU A 128 -0.14 -17.76 -19.44
CA LEU A 128 0.71 -18.59 -18.59
C LEU A 128 -0.10 -19.33 -17.51
N TRP A 129 -1.20 -18.76 -17.03
CA TRP A 129 -2.10 -19.37 -16.05
C TRP A 129 -2.80 -20.66 -16.54
N ASN A 130 -2.79 -20.94 -17.85
CA ASN A 130 -3.24 -22.24 -18.37
C ASN A 130 -2.36 -23.41 -17.88
N SER A 131 -1.11 -23.14 -17.48
CA SER A 131 -0.19 -24.12 -16.91
C SER A 131 0.09 -23.80 -15.44
N VAL A 132 -0.47 -24.60 -14.52
CA VAL A 132 -0.20 -24.48 -13.08
C VAL A 132 1.29 -24.59 -12.78
N ALA A 133 1.97 -25.61 -13.35
CA ALA A 133 3.40 -25.82 -13.16
C ALA A 133 4.23 -24.66 -13.72
N GLY A 134 3.88 -24.16 -14.91
CA GLY A 134 4.52 -23.00 -15.52
C GLY A 134 4.37 -21.74 -14.68
N THR A 135 3.17 -21.48 -14.17
CA THR A 135 2.87 -20.34 -13.28
C THR A 135 3.73 -20.40 -12.02
N VAL A 136 3.71 -21.53 -11.31
CA VAL A 136 4.48 -21.70 -10.06
C VAL A 136 5.98 -21.57 -10.33
N ALA A 137 6.49 -22.12 -11.44
CA ALA A 137 7.90 -22.01 -11.78
C ALA A 137 8.31 -20.56 -12.08
N VAL A 138 7.58 -19.85 -12.94
CA VAL A 138 7.90 -18.47 -13.33
C VAL A 138 7.74 -17.52 -12.15
N GLU A 139 6.61 -17.54 -11.45
CA GLU A 139 6.40 -16.65 -10.30
C GLU A 139 7.33 -16.97 -9.14
N GLY A 140 7.64 -18.27 -8.93
CA GLY A 140 8.61 -18.71 -7.92
C GLY A 140 10.02 -18.20 -8.20
N VAL A 141 10.51 -18.36 -9.45
CA VAL A 141 11.82 -17.82 -9.86
C VAL A 141 11.86 -16.31 -9.73
N MET A 142 10.83 -15.60 -10.18
CA MET A 142 10.72 -14.15 -10.03
C MET A 142 10.78 -13.72 -8.56
N PHE A 143 10.06 -14.43 -7.69
CA PHE A 143 10.05 -14.11 -6.27
C PHE A 143 11.41 -14.32 -5.61
N VAL A 144 12.05 -15.45 -5.89
CA VAL A 144 13.41 -15.73 -5.39
C VAL A 144 14.40 -14.66 -5.89
N ALA A 145 14.32 -14.30 -7.17
CA ALA A 145 15.14 -13.22 -7.73
C ALA A 145 14.86 -11.87 -7.08
N GLY A 146 13.58 -11.53 -6.84
CA GLY A 146 13.18 -10.29 -6.15
C GLY A 146 13.72 -10.22 -4.72
N VAL A 147 13.64 -11.31 -3.97
CA VAL A 147 14.21 -11.43 -2.62
C VAL A 147 15.74 -11.34 -2.65
N TRP A 148 16.37 -11.97 -3.63
CA TRP A 148 17.83 -11.93 -3.79
C TRP A 148 18.33 -10.53 -4.14
N LEU A 149 17.61 -9.81 -5.00
CA LEU A 149 17.92 -8.44 -5.39
C LEU A 149 17.57 -7.41 -4.30
N TYR A 150 16.69 -7.77 -3.37
CA TYR A 150 16.32 -6.90 -2.27
C TYR A 150 17.56 -6.50 -1.47
N PRO A 151 17.81 -5.18 -1.24
CA PRO A 151 18.98 -4.72 -0.52
C PRO A 151 18.95 -5.26 0.91
N ARG A 152 19.82 -6.21 1.20
CA ARG A 152 20.03 -6.66 2.57
C ARG A 152 20.53 -5.47 3.37
N PRO A 153 19.91 -5.10 4.50
CA PRO A 153 20.53 -4.17 5.41
C PRO A 153 21.87 -4.79 5.78
N LEU A 154 22.99 -4.18 5.38
CA LEU A 154 24.30 -4.49 5.94
C LEU A 154 24.16 -4.20 7.44
N GLY A 155 23.78 -5.22 8.17
CA GLY A 155 23.45 -5.15 9.59
C GLY A 155 24.71 -4.73 10.37
N ARG A 156 24.83 -3.44 10.65
CA ARG A 156 25.29 -3.07 11.97
C ARG A 156 24.13 -3.36 12.91
N VAL A 157 24.05 -4.57 13.39
CA VAL A 157 23.50 -4.84 14.70
C VAL A 157 24.51 -4.21 15.66
N THR A 158 24.47 -2.90 15.81
CA THR A 158 25.01 -2.25 16.99
C THR A 158 24.10 -2.71 18.10
N GLY A 159 24.66 -3.55 18.96
CA GLY A 159 24.04 -3.96 20.22
C GLY A 159 23.50 -2.76 21.00
N PRO A 160 22.76 -2.96 22.09
CA PRO A 160 22.10 -1.89 22.84
C PRO A 160 23.13 -0.94 23.46
N GLY A 161 23.69 -0.07 22.63
CA GLY A 161 24.46 1.09 23.05
C GLY A 161 23.49 2.26 23.10
N LEU A 162 23.02 2.57 24.29
CA LEU A 162 22.41 3.85 24.63
C LEU A 162 23.41 4.98 24.34
N THR A 163 23.48 5.42 23.10
CA THR A 163 24.02 6.75 22.81
C THR A 163 22.87 7.64 22.41
N ALA A 164 22.42 8.41 23.39
CA ALA A 164 21.57 9.58 23.16
C ALA A 164 22.34 10.54 22.22
N SER A 165 22.23 10.33 20.90
CA SER A 165 22.62 11.29 19.90
C SER A 165 21.57 12.39 19.89
N GLY A 166 21.89 13.49 20.58
CA GLY A 166 21.11 14.72 20.60
C GLY A 166 20.93 15.26 19.18
N ARG A 167 19.88 14.85 18.49
CA ARG A 167 19.29 15.65 17.43
C ARG A 167 18.38 16.65 18.11
N SER A 168 18.91 17.89 18.23
CA SER A 168 18.11 19.04 18.61
C SER A 168 16.90 19.13 17.67
N SER A 169 15.75 18.65 18.15
CA SER A 169 14.45 18.96 17.59
C SER A 169 14.29 20.48 17.71
N ARG A 170 14.60 21.21 16.66
CA ARG A 170 14.31 22.63 16.57
C ARG A 170 12.81 22.79 16.60
N CYS A 171 12.30 23.07 17.78
CA CYS A 171 10.91 23.36 18.03
C CYS A 171 10.48 24.53 17.15
N TRP A 172 9.47 24.34 16.33
CA TRP A 172 8.97 25.31 15.36
C TRP A 172 8.40 26.59 16.01
N CYS A 173 8.24 26.60 17.33
CA CYS A 173 7.69 27.72 18.10
C CYS A 173 8.69 28.88 18.35
N CYS A 174 10.01 28.74 18.03
CA CYS A 174 10.99 29.80 18.31
C CYS A 174 11.32 30.72 17.13
N ARG A 175 10.53 30.73 16.06
CA ARG A 175 10.87 31.53 14.86
C ARG A 175 10.13 32.87 14.73
N THR A 176 9.38 33.32 15.74
CA THR A 176 8.63 34.58 15.64
C THR A 176 9.04 35.69 16.61
N SER A 177 10.23 35.62 17.22
CA SER A 177 10.70 36.70 18.10
C SER A 177 12.18 37.04 17.88
N ALA A 178 12.51 37.47 16.68
CA ALA A 178 13.81 38.17 16.45
C ALA A 178 13.68 39.16 15.30
N ARG A 179 12.89 40.23 15.56
CA ARG A 179 13.08 41.49 14.84
C ARG A 179 12.82 42.65 15.81
N SER A 180 13.82 43.51 15.86
CA SER A 180 13.90 44.82 16.48
C SER A 180 14.52 44.88 17.88
N SER A 181 15.81 45.25 17.92
CA SER A 181 16.26 46.30 18.82
C SER A 181 17.61 46.86 18.35
N VAL A 182 17.58 48.10 18.00
CA VAL A 182 18.64 49.05 17.74
C VAL A 182 19.46 49.23 19.05
N PRO A 183 20.80 49.44 18.96
CA PRO A 183 21.64 49.59 20.17
C PRO A 183 21.58 51.01 20.73
N HIS A 184 21.13 51.16 21.94
CA HIS A 184 21.38 52.37 22.74
C HIS A 184 22.41 52.07 23.84
N ARG A 185 23.56 52.76 23.72
CA ARG A 185 24.61 52.97 24.73
C ARG A 185 24.04 53.71 25.94
N ARG A 186 24.28 53.24 27.16
CA ARG A 186 24.80 53.98 28.31
C ARG A 186 24.72 53.22 29.64
N ARG A 187 25.91 53.11 30.25
CA ARG A 187 26.30 53.39 31.66
C ARG A 187 25.59 52.77 32.84
N ALA A 188 26.37 51.97 33.51
CA ALA A 188 26.63 51.81 34.93
C ALA A 188 25.51 52.09 35.98
N SER A 189 25.22 51.09 36.80
CA SER A 189 25.46 51.12 38.24
C SER A 189 24.89 49.88 38.94
N ARG A 190 25.69 49.35 39.83
CA ARG A 190 25.45 48.51 41.01
C ARG A 190 24.00 48.34 41.48
N SER A 191 23.58 47.08 41.73
CA SER A 191 23.37 46.59 43.11
C SER A 191 22.70 45.21 43.10
N ARG A 192 23.08 44.41 44.07
CA ARG A 192 22.63 43.16 44.60
C ARG A 192 21.11 43.00 44.63
N SER A 193 20.62 41.77 44.23
CA SER A 193 19.90 40.95 45.21
C SER A 193 19.49 39.62 44.55
N ALA A 194 19.55 38.59 45.37
CA ALA A 194 19.17 37.21 45.05
C ALA A 194 17.65 37.11 44.87
N GLY A 195 17.25 36.28 43.92
CA GLY A 195 15.85 35.90 43.73
C GLY A 195 15.78 34.57 42.98
N SER A 196 15.75 33.49 43.73
CA SER A 196 15.44 32.14 43.25
C SER A 196 14.00 32.09 42.73
N PHE A 197 13.84 31.79 41.43
CA PHE A 197 12.54 31.43 40.90
C PHE A 197 12.59 30.00 40.35
N SER A 198 12.07 29.08 41.16
CA SER A 198 11.78 27.71 40.74
C SER A 198 10.47 27.71 39.99
N ALA A 199 10.52 27.54 38.68
CA ALA A 199 9.34 27.28 37.86
C ALA A 199 9.06 25.77 37.86
N GLY A 200 8.14 25.36 38.74
CA GLY A 200 7.59 24.01 38.74
C GLY A 200 6.64 23.83 37.55
N CYS A 201 7.01 22.95 36.65
CA CYS A 201 6.13 22.51 35.59
C CYS A 201 5.29 21.33 36.09
N SER A 202 4.05 21.59 36.52
CA SER A 202 3.11 20.54 36.94
C SER A 202 2.43 19.95 35.70
N TRP A 203 2.76 18.69 35.42
CA TRP A 203 2.07 17.88 34.44
C TRP A 203 0.77 17.32 35.03
N ARG A 204 -0.40 17.81 34.61
CA ARG A 204 -1.68 17.20 34.95
C ARG A 204 -2.05 16.18 33.88
N GLY A 205 -1.84 14.91 34.16
CA GLY A 205 -2.40 13.81 33.41
C GLY A 205 -3.90 13.70 33.66
N ARG A 206 -4.72 13.83 32.62
CA ARG A 206 -6.14 13.45 32.69
C ARG A 206 -6.25 11.96 32.44
N GLY A 207 -6.56 11.20 33.46
CA GLY A 207 -6.96 9.82 33.38
C GLY A 207 -8.33 9.68 32.69
N GLY A 208 -8.36 9.13 31.48
CA GLY A 208 -9.57 8.66 30.82
C GLY A 208 -9.82 7.21 31.22
N GLY A 209 -10.78 6.94 32.08
CA GLY A 209 -11.19 5.61 32.48
C GLY A 209 -11.82 4.84 31.32
N ILE A 210 -11.25 3.68 30.99
CA ILE A 210 -11.84 2.71 30.06
C ILE A 210 -12.98 2.00 30.77
N ARG A 211 -14.22 2.28 30.40
CA ARG A 211 -15.39 1.49 30.80
C ARG A 211 -15.38 0.19 29.97
N THR A 212 -15.13 -0.91 30.63
CA THR A 212 -15.36 -2.26 30.07
C THR A 212 -16.88 -2.53 30.06
N GLY A 213 -17.48 -2.41 28.88
CA GLY A 213 -18.86 -2.84 28.63
C GLY A 213 -18.95 -4.34 28.60
N ARG A 214 -19.70 -4.94 29.52
CA ARG A 214 -20.05 -6.35 29.61
C ARG A 214 -21.00 -6.70 28.45
N LEU A 215 -20.55 -7.46 27.45
CA LEU A 215 -21.38 -8.00 26.38
C LEU A 215 -22.30 -9.12 26.95
N SER A 216 -23.59 -8.83 26.98
CA SER A 216 -24.67 -9.78 27.26
C SER A 216 -24.78 -10.78 26.10
N SER A 217 -24.57 -12.07 26.39
CA SER A 217 -24.79 -13.18 25.48
C SER A 217 -26.28 -13.38 25.25
N ARG A 218 -26.84 -12.94 24.12
CA ARG A 218 -28.15 -13.38 23.66
C ARG A 218 -28.04 -14.77 23.07
N ARG A 219 -28.71 -15.74 23.68
CA ARG A 219 -28.96 -17.09 23.13
C ARG A 219 -29.82 -16.95 21.87
N VAL A 220 -29.30 -17.43 20.76
CA VAL A 220 -30.05 -17.60 19.50
C VAL A 220 -30.70 -18.97 19.54
N SER A 221 -32.03 -19.01 19.49
CA SER A 221 -32.82 -20.21 19.34
C SER A 221 -32.66 -20.82 17.92
N PRO A 222 -32.63 -22.13 17.76
CA PRO A 222 -32.48 -22.76 16.43
C PRO A 222 -33.77 -22.63 15.63
N GLY A 223 -33.73 -21.88 14.54
CA GLY A 223 -34.80 -21.74 13.56
C GLY A 223 -34.99 -23.03 12.76
N ARG A 224 -36.24 -23.38 12.52
CA ARG A 224 -36.76 -24.55 11.74
C ARG A 224 -36.15 -24.53 10.33
N ARG A 225 -35.71 -25.74 9.89
CA ARG A 225 -35.30 -26.01 8.50
C ARG A 225 -36.53 -25.96 7.59
N PRO A 226 -36.50 -25.34 6.42
CA PRO A 226 -37.49 -25.46 5.39
C PRO A 226 -37.34 -26.85 4.71
N GLY A 227 -38.47 -27.48 4.42
CA GLY A 227 -38.58 -28.83 3.84
C GLY A 227 -38.01 -28.90 2.42
N VAL A 228 -37.24 -29.96 2.18
CA VAL A 228 -36.75 -30.34 0.86
C VAL A 228 -37.91 -30.95 0.07
N SER A 229 -38.37 -30.26 -0.99
CA SER A 229 -39.30 -30.79 -1.98
C SER A 229 -38.60 -31.81 -2.89
N ARG A 230 -39.09 -33.02 -2.96
CA ARG A 230 -38.64 -34.10 -3.87
C ARG A 230 -38.95 -33.73 -5.32
N PRO A 231 -38.05 -33.98 -6.27
CA PRO A 231 -38.37 -33.86 -7.69
C PRO A 231 -39.30 -35.01 -8.14
N THR A 232 -40.38 -34.66 -8.80
CA THR A 232 -41.31 -35.58 -9.49
C THR A 232 -40.61 -36.18 -10.72
N ARG A 233 -40.63 -37.54 -10.81
CA ARG A 233 -40.19 -38.28 -12.00
C ARG A 233 -41.19 -38.00 -13.14
N ALA A 234 -40.69 -37.60 -14.29
CA ALA A 234 -41.42 -37.62 -15.56
C ALA A 234 -41.43 -39.04 -16.14
N PRO A 235 -42.55 -39.47 -16.75
CA PRO A 235 -42.62 -40.77 -17.40
C PRO A 235 -41.92 -40.74 -18.77
N LEU A 236 -41.26 -41.88 -19.05
CA LEU A 236 -40.74 -42.21 -20.37
C LEU A 236 -41.90 -42.49 -21.33
N GLY A 237 -41.92 -41.81 -22.44
CA GLY A 237 -42.65 -42.11 -23.65
C GLY A 237 -41.74 -41.91 -24.84
#